data_d721a2c1e9e569dd914f4c8a24678bad
#
_entry.id   d721a2c1e9e569dd914f4c8a24678bad
#
_cell.length_a   1.000
_cell.length_b   1.000
_cell.length_c   1.000
_cell.angle_alpha   90.00
_cell.angle_beta   90.00
_cell.angle_gamma   90.00
#
_symmetry.space_group_name_H-M   'P 1'
#
loop_
_entity.id
_entity.type
_entity.pdbx_description
1 polymer ?
#
loop_
_entity_poly.entity_id
_entity_poly.type
_entity_poly.pdbx_seq_one_letter_code
_entity_poly.pdbx_strand_id
1 'polypeptide(L)'
;MGTKMIIHTVSDGETLKIIAEKYGTSEERLREHNEIEGESLSVGEQLLILIPTRTYYPKPRDSAESVMARFGMCEREFYGNNPGVRDSRLPKDLAIRYTPHPYGAAATNGYFYKGTSPERFADTLLHLTYVTFASSALCDSGIKELFDTSEEIKIAKRAGVVPIVKIFDKRSDRSVKKINIDSIVDHAKKCGYGGISLDLAYTGSEPSEIAEFLVELRRAMIGNDLILIGEMSGGSEELCDYCDGCVLPICEGENLGEFTSRVKDYAERSESIKTFVEMPVFGKAGEAFIPIKEARDRARRGKYRLDSDKSSGFLSYDHKRVGKISFPSLEYIKAALATVNEYGFMGISFDINGFPGQFLNIYYSLFKTLKSITRTYSELYNRGS
;
A
#
# COMPACT_ATOMS: atom_id res chain seq x y z
N MET A 1 13.54 -13.64 -16.31
CA MET A 1 13.36 -12.29 -16.89
C MET A 1 11.95 -11.85 -16.52
N GLY A 2 11.86 -10.86 -15.64
CA GLY A 2 10.58 -10.33 -15.11
C GLY A 2 9.93 -9.33 -16.08
N THR A 3 8.86 -8.73 -15.61
CA THR A 3 8.09 -7.66 -16.26
C THR A 3 8.99 -6.65 -16.93
N LYS A 4 8.68 -6.29 -18.16
CA LYS A 4 9.27 -5.08 -18.73
C LYS A 4 8.51 -3.87 -18.18
N MET A 5 8.82 -3.50 -16.96
CA MET A 5 8.43 -2.22 -16.37
C MET A 5 9.42 -1.17 -16.85
N ILE A 6 8.92 -0.16 -17.54
CA ILE A 6 9.72 0.95 -18.05
C ILE A 6 9.22 2.22 -17.37
N ILE A 7 10.14 3.00 -16.86
CA ILE A 7 9.87 4.37 -16.40
C ILE A 7 10.37 5.29 -17.51
N HIS A 8 9.44 5.94 -18.19
CA HIS A 8 9.72 6.87 -19.29
C HIS A 8 9.66 8.30 -18.79
N THR A 9 10.72 9.08 -19.03
CA THR A 9 10.72 10.51 -18.73
C THR A 9 10.27 11.28 -19.96
N VAL A 10 9.20 12.05 -19.83
CA VAL A 10 8.60 12.83 -20.92
C VAL A 10 9.56 13.89 -21.41
N SER A 11 9.85 13.87 -22.71
CA SER A 11 10.66 14.87 -23.41
C SER A 11 9.79 15.99 -24.00
N ASP A 12 10.43 17.07 -24.39
CA ASP A 12 9.73 18.17 -25.07
C ASP A 12 9.11 17.70 -26.38
N GLY A 13 7.83 18.08 -26.61
CA GLY A 13 7.06 17.69 -27.78
C GLY A 13 6.50 16.25 -27.76
N GLU A 14 6.80 15.42 -26.77
CA GLU A 14 6.16 14.10 -26.64
C GLU A 14 4.71 14.22 -26.19
N THR A 15 3.84 13.40 -26.81
CA THR A 15 2.44 13.23 -26.46
C THR A 15 2.18 11.80 -26.01
N LEU A 16 1.04 11.54 -25.35
CA LEU A 16 0.64 10.16 -25.01
C LEU A 16 0.61 9.26 -26.26
N LYS A 17 0.18 9.78 -27.39
CA LYS A 17 0.14 9.04 -28.65
C LYS A 17 1.54 8.61 -29.11
N ILE A 18 2.47 9.56 -29.14
CA ILE A 18 3.88 9.29 -29.54
C ILE A 18 4.50 8.24 -28.59
N ILE A 19 4.26 8.39 -27.27
CA ILE A 19 4.79 7.48 -26.27
C ILE A 19 4.13 6.09 -26.40
N ALA A 20 2.82 6.03 -26.64
CA ALA A 20 2.09 4.77 -26.85
C ALA A 20 2.62 4.01 -28.08
N GLU A 21 2.80 4.70 -29.19
CA GLU A 21 3.38 4.14 -30.43
C GLU A 21 4.81 3.62 -30.20
N LYS A 22 5.65 4.41 -29.51
CA LYS A 22 7.06 4.06 -29.19
C LYS A 22 7.18 2.75 -28.41
N TYR A 23 6.24 2.48 -27.51
CA TYR A 23 6.28 1.30 -26.64
C TYR A 23 5.30 0.19 -27.04
N GLY A 24 4.55 0.35 -28.13
CA GLY A 24 3.59 -0.64 -28.61
C GLY A 24 2.43 -0.89 -27.63
N THR A 25 1.96 0.17 -26.98
CA THR A 25 0.81 0.18 -26.08
C THR A 25 -0.26 1.16 -26.59
N SER A 26 -1.37 1.33 -25.87
CA SER A 26 -2.40 2.33 -26.19
C SER A 26 -2.34 3.54 -25.27
N GLU A 27 -2.83 4.68 -25.75
CA GLU A 27 -2.97 5.89 -24.92
C GLU A 27 -3.87 5.64 -23.71
N GLU A 28 -4.94 4.88 -23.87
CA GLU A 28 -5.87 4.51 -22.82
C GLU A 28 -5.16 3.79 -21.67
N ARG A 29 -4.29 2.81 -21.99
CA ARG A 29 -3.48 2.10 -20.98
C ARG A 29 -2.48 3.01 -20.30
N LEU A 30 -1.85 3.93 -21.05
CA LEU A 30 -0.96 4.92 -20.45
C LEU A 30 -1.72 5.82 -19.48
N ARG A 31 -2.93 6.26 -19.84
CA ARG A 31 -3.80 7.06 -18.95
C ARG A 31 -4.16 6.31 -17.69
N GLU A 32 -4.62 5.07 -17.83
CA GLU A 32 -4.99 4.22 -16.69
C GLU A 32 -3.82 3.97 -15.75
N HIS A 33 -2.66 3.55 -16.27
CA HIS A 33 -1.51 3.23 -15.44
C HIS A 33 -0.93 4.45 -14.72
N ASN A 34 -1.15 5.65 -15.26
CA ASN A 34 -0.55 6.89 -14.79
C ASN A 34 -1.55 7.91 -14.24
N GLU A 35 -2.82 7.53 -14.08
CA GLU A 35 -3.89 8.42 -13.59
C GLU A 35 -3.91 9.77 -14.34
N ILE A 36 -3.90 9.72 -15.68
CA ILE A 36 -3.90 10.92 -16.52
C ILE A 36 -5.31 11.22 -16.98
N GLU A 37 -5.93 12.25 -16.42
CA GLU A 37 -7.30 12.69 -16.75
C GLU A 37 -7.35 13.63 -17.96
N GLY A 38 -6.30 14.41 -18.20
CA GLY A 38 -6.21 15.38 -19.30
C GLY A 38 -5.28 14.93 -20.43
N GLU A 39 -5.05 15.81 -21.41
CA GLU A 39 -4.12 15.53 -22.51
C GLU A 39 -2.71 16.05 -22.25
N SER A 40 -2.54 16.94 -21.28
CA SER A 40 -1.27 17.60 -21.02
C SER A 40 -0.34 16.71 -20.20
N LEU A 41 0.87 16.55 -20.68
CA LEU A 41 2.00 16.00 -19.94
C LEU A 41 2.96 17.14 -19.55
N SER A 42 3.67 16.94 -18.46
CA SER A 42 4.77 17.83 -18.07
C SER A 42 6.09 17.29 -18.60
N VAL A 43 6.92 18.15 -19.19
CA VAL A 43 8.30 17.77 -19.56
C VAL A 43 9.06 17.38 -18.29
N GLY A 44 9.78 16.25 -18.33
CA GLY A 44 10.44 15.68 -17.16
C GLY A 44 9.55 14.81 -16.27
N GLU A 45 8.24 14.73 -16.55
CA GLU A 45 7.34 13.80 -15.88
C GLU A 45 7.73 12.35 -16.15
N GLN A 46 7.63 11.52 -15.13
CA GLN A 46 7.83 10.08 -15.27
C GLN A 46 6.52 9.35 -15.49
N LEU A 47 6.46 8.54 -16.54
CA LEU A 47 5.33 7.68 -16.86
C LEU A 47 5.71 6.21 -16.69
N LEU A 48 4.83 5.48 -16.05
CA LEU A 48 4.92 4.03 -15.92
C LEU A 48 4.37 3.35 -17.16
N ILE A 49 5.17 2.49 -17.78
CA ILE A 49 4.80 1.70 -18.93
C ILE A 49 4.97 0.23 -18.60
N LEU A 50 3.86 -0.49 -18.55
CA LEU A 50 3.81 -1.91 -18.21
C LEU A 50 3.55 -2.72 -19.49
N ILE A 51 4.52 -3.57 -19.84
CA ILE A 51 4.42 -4.45 -21.00
C ILE A 51 4.42 -5.90 -20.52
N PRO A 52 3.37 -6.70 -20.78
CA PRO A 52 3.35 -8.11 -20.43
C PRO A 52 4.44 -8.85 -21.23
N THR A 53 5.24 -9.66 -20.53
CA THR A 53 6.43 -10.32 -21.12
C THR A 53 6.29 -11.82 -21.25
N ARG A 54 5.20 -12.39 -20.77
CA ARG A 54 4.92 -13.81 -20.79
C ARG A 54 3.60 -14.11 -21.49
N THR A 55 3.53 -15.31 -22.04
CA THR A 55 2.35 -15.82 -22.73
C THR A 55 1.98 -17.18 -22.15
N TYR A 56 0.69 -17.38 -21.92
CA TYR A 56 0.12 -18.63 -21.47
C TYR A 56 -0.99 -19.07 -22.44
N TYR A 57 -0.96 -20.33 -22.83
CA TYR A 57 -2.04 -20.95 -23.63
C TYR A 57 -2.98 -21.70 -22.71
N PRO A 58 -4.27 -21.33 -22.65
CA PRO A 58 -5.23 -21.95 -21.76
C PRO A 58 -5.36 -23.46 -21.98
N LYS A 59 -5.42 -24.22 -20.89
CA LYS A 59 -5.70 -25.65 -20.91
C LYS A 59 -7.22 -25.89 -20.94
N PRO A 60 -7.68 -27.11 -21.35
CA PRO A 60 -9.08 -27.48 -21.19
C PRO A 60 -9.52 -27.31 -19.72
N ARG A 61 -10.62 -26.58 -19.48
CA ARG A 61 -11.18 -26.20 -18.18
C ARG A 61 -10.58 -24.95 -17.55
N ASP A 62 -9.58 -24.27 -18.14
CA ASP A 62 -9.20 -22.97 -17.65
C ASP A 62 -10.30 -21.95 -17.92
N SER A 63 -10.64 -21.16 -16.92
CA SER A 63 -11.46 -19.96 -17.03
C SER A 63 -10.61 -18.70 -16.82
N ALA A 64 -11.13 -17.54 -17.14
CA ALA A 64 -10.47 -16.27 -16.88
C ALA A 64 -10.09 -16.17 -15.40
N GLU A 65 -11.01 -16.52 -14.48
CA GLU A 65 -10.80 -16.48 -13.04
C GLU A 65 -9.66 -17.43 -12.60
N SER A 66 -9.63 -18.68 -13.15
CA SER A 66 -8.60 -19.64 -12.80
C SER A 66 -7.21 -19.19 -13.27
N VAL A 67 -7.15 -18.54 -14.43
CA VAL A 67 -5.89 -17.98 -14.99
C VAL A 67 -5.46 -16.74 -14.23
N MET A 68 -6.39 -15.84 -13.91
CA MET A 68 -6.10 -14.69 -13.04
C MET A 68 -5.55 -15.12 -11.68
N ALA A 69 -6.21 -16.08 -11.01
CA ALA A 69 -5.75 -16.61 -9.74
C ALA A 69 -4.36 -17.26 -9.83
N ARG A 70 -4.11 -18.05 -10.89
CA ARG A 70 -2.82 -18.71 -11.13
C ARG A 70 -1.66 -17.72 -11.24
N PHE A 71 -1.86 -16.64 -11.97
CA PHE A 71 -0.81 -15.65 -12.25
C PHE A 71 -0.88 -14.42 -11.36
N GLY A 72 -1.83 -14.35 -10.45
CA GLY A 72 -1.98 -13.23 -9.51
C GLY A 72 -2.45 -11.94 -10.17
N MET A 73 -3.12 -12.03 -11.33
CA MET A 73 -3.66 -10.87 -12.04
C MET A 73 -5.02 -10.46 -11.46
N CYS A 74 -5.27 -9.16 -11.36
CA CYS A 74 -6.63 -8.65 -11.18
C CYS A 74 -7.37 -8.58 -12.55
N GLU A 75 -8.69 -8.43 -12.52
CA GLU A 75 -9.51 -8.34 -13.73
C GLU A 75 -9.03 -7.23 -14.68
N ARG A 76 -8.76 -6.06 -14.13
CA ARG A 76 -8.28 -4.90 -14.90
C ARG A 76 -6.97 -5.20 -15.65
N GLU A 77 -6.02 -5.85 -14.99
CA GLU A 77 -4.77 -6.27 -15.63
C GLU A 77 -5.01 -7.35 -16.66
N PHE A 78 -5.81 -8.35 -16.33
CA PHE A 78 -6.08 -9.47 -17.20
C PHE A 78 -6.74 -9.01 -18.51
N TYR A 79 -7.86 -8.31 -18.44
CA TYR A 79 -8.57 -7.84 -19.64
C TYR A 79 -7.81 -6.73 -20.37
N GLY A 80 -7.11 -5.86 -19.66
CA GLY A 80 -6.26 -4.84 -20.25
C GLY A 80 -5.08 -5.44 -21.07
N ASN A 81 -4.48 -6.53 -20.58
CA ASN A 81 -3.43 -7.24 -21.30
C ASN A 81 -3.97 -8.10 -22.46
N ASN A 82 -5.26 -8.47 -22.42
CA ASN A 82 -5.89 -9.42 -23.30
C ASN A 82 -7.24 -8.92 -23.85
N PRO A 83 -7.27 -7.81 -24.61
CA PRO A 83 -8.50 -7.16 -25.03
C PRO A 83 -9.40 -8.03 -25.94
N GLY A 84 -8.86 -9.15 -26.47
CA GLY A 84 -9.61 -10.13 -27.23
C GLY A 84 -10.43 -11.12 -26.38
N VAL A 85 -10.23 -11.12 -25.05
CA VAL A 85 -11.02 -11.95 -24.12
C VAL A 85 -12.27 -11.18 -23.73
N ARG A 86 -13.45 -11.75 -24.05
CA ARG A 86 -14.75 -11.13 -23.75
C ARG A 86 -15.58 -11.91 -22.74
N ASP A 87 -15.27 -13.20 -22.58
CA ASP A 87 -16.01 -14.14 -21.75
C ASP A 87 -15.10 -14.83 -20.72
N SER A 88 -15.70 -15.39 -19.68
CA SER A 88 -14.99 -16.19 -18.69
C SER A 88 -14.38 -17.47 -19.28
N ARG A 89 -14.94 -17.96 -20.41
CA ARG A 89 -14.43 -19.15 -21.12
C ARG A 89 -13.32 -18.72 -22.08
N LEU A 90 -12.12 -19.26 -21.88
CA LEU A 90 -10.95 -18.94 -22.69
C LEU A 90 -10.85 -19.81 -23.93
N PRO A 91 -10.72 -19.26 -25.14
CA PRO A 91 -10.39 -20.02 -26.34
C PRO A 91 -9.01 -20.70 -26.20
N LYS A 92 -8.90 -21.96 -26.64
CA LYS A 92 -7.68 -22.77 -26.51
C LYS A 92 -6.47 -22.18 -27.25
N ASP A 93 -6.75 -21.50 -28.35
CA ASP A 93 -5.72 -20.93 -29.22
C ASP A 93 -5.37 -19.49 -28.90
N LEU A 94 -6.01 -18.90 -27.89
CA LEU A 94 -5.77 -17.53 -27.47
C LEU A 94 -4.57 -17.47 -26.51
N ALA A 95 -3.53 -16.79 -26.94
CA ALA A 95 -2.37 -16.52 -26.10
C ALA A 95 -2.68 -15.46 -25.04
N ILE A 96 -2.79 -15.89 -23.79
CA ILE A 96 -3.01 -14.98 -22.65
C ILE A 96 -1.68 -14.35 -22.26
N ARG A 97 -1.62 -13.03 -22.35
CA ARG A 97 -0.44 -12.22 -21.98
C ARG A 97 -0.51 -11.86 -20.50
N TYR A 98 0.57 -12.10 -19.78
CA TYR A 98 0.68 -11.78 -18.35
C TYR A 98 2.05 -11.28 -17.95
N THR A 99 2.11 -10.73 -16.77
CA THR A 99 3.31 -10.19 -16.15
C THR A 99 3.66 -11.03 -14.93
N PRO A 100 4.84 -11.68 -14.87
CA PRO A 100 5.25 -12.37 -13.65
C PRO A 100 5.65 -11.37 -12.56
N HIS A 101 5.44 -11.74 -11.30
CA HIS A 101 5.84 -10.97 -10.13
C HIS A 101 7.23 -11.41 -9.67
N PRO A 102 8.31 -10.63 -9.94
CA PRO A 102 9.68 -11.07 -9.70
C PRO A 102 10.04 -11.18 -8.22
N TYR A 103 9.35 -10.46 -7.34
CA TYR A 103 9.61 -10.45 -5.89
C TYR A 103 8.71 -11.43 -5.11
N GLY A 104 7.84 -12.17 -5.80
CA GLY A 104 6.96 -13.13 -5.14
C GLY A 104 5.73 -12.48 -4.52
N ALA A 105 5.27 -13.03 -3.37
CA ALA A 105 4.08 -12.57 -2.69
C ALA A 105 4.43 -11.66 -1.52
N ALA A 106 3.70 -10.56 -1.38
CA ALA A 106 3.80 -9.65 -0.24
C ALA A 106 2.40 -9.19 0.22
N ALA A 107 2.31 -8.78 1.47
CA ALA A 107 1.08 -8.25 2.03
C ALA A 107 0.98 -6.73 1.82
N THR A 108 -0.25 -6.21 1.89
CA THR A 108 -0.51 -4.77 1.84
C THR A 108 -1.50 -4.38 2.93
N ASN A 109 -1.26 -3.24 3.53
CA ASN A 109 -2.18 -2.61 4.48
C ASN A 109 -2.55 -1.21 4.00
N GLY A 110 -3.82 -0.98 3.67
CA GLY A 110 -4.32 0.32 3.28
C GLY A 110 -5.03 1.03 4.43
N TYR A 111 -4.64 2.26 4.74
CA TYR A 111 -5.37 3.08 5.73
C TYR A 111 -6.58 3.75 5.08
N PHE A 112 -7.74 3.51 5.69
CA PHE A 112 -9.00 4.15 5.33
C PHE A 112 -9.33 5.25 6.35
N TYR A 113 -9.44 6.48 5.89
CA TYR A 113 -9.79 7.64 6.69
C TYR A 113 -11.19 8.16 6.32
N LYS A 114 -11.78 8.96 7.20
CA LYS A 114 -13.02 9.67 6.91
C LYS A 114 -12.87 10.52 5.64
N GLY A 115 -13.76 10.30 4.67
CA GLY A 115 -13.71 11.00 3.39
C GLY A 115 -12.95 10.25 2.28
N THR A 116 -12.51 9.02 2.52
CA THR A 116 -12.05 8.14 1.42
C THR A 116 -13.18 7.92 0.44
N SER A 117 -12.93 8.18 -0.87
CA SER A 117 -13.97 8.00 -1.88
C SER A 117 -14.33 6.52 -2.07
N PRO A 118 -15.62 6.18 -2.28
CA PRO A 118 -16.04 4.81 -2.52
C PRO A 118 -15.35 4.17 -3.73
N GLU A 119 -15.15 4.93 -4.80
CA GLU A 119 -14.48 4.45 -6.02
C GLU A 119 -13.01 4.12 -5.73
N ARG A 120 -12.30 5.04 -5.06
CA ARG A 120 -10.91 4.84 -4.69
C ARG A 120 -10.74 3.64 -3.76
N PHE A 121 -11.65 3.49 -2.80
CA PHE A 121 -11.68 2.35 -1.91
C PHE A 121 -11.87 1.03 -2.68
N ALA A 122 -12.89 0.97 -3.55
CA ALA A 122 -13.19 -0.23 -4.35
C ALA A 122 -12.00 -0.63 -5.25
N ASP A 123 -11.41 0.34 -5.95
CA ASP A 123 -10.26 0.12 -6.83
C ASP A 123 -9.05 -0.42 -6.05
N THR A 124 -8.83 0.07 -4.82
CA THR A 124 -7.68 -0.32 -4.00
C THR A 124 -7.87 -1.68 -3.35
N LEU A 125 -9.11 -2.09 -3.01
CA LEU A 125 -9.41 -3.36 -2.33
C LEU A 125 -8.87 -4.59 -3.05
N LEU A 126 -8.85 -4.59 -4.38
CA LEU A 126 -8.32 -5.71 -5.17
C LEU A 126 -6.86 -6.03 -4.81
N HIS A 127 -6.22 -5.09 -4.22
CA HIS A 127 -4.78 -5.05 -3.99
C HIS A 127 -4.40 -5.03 -2.51
N LEU A 128 -5.38 -5.12 -1.62
CA LEU A 128 -5.15 -5.15 -0.19
C LEU A 128 -5.21 -6.56 0.38
N THR A 129 -4.35 -6.81 1.37
CA THR A 129 -4.46 -7.93 2.32
C THR A 129 -5.28 -7.49 3.51
N TYR A 130 -4.98 -6.28 4.02
CA TYR A 130 -5.63 -5.63 5.13
C TYR A 130 -6.14 -4.25 4.73
N VAL A 131 -7.22 -3.83 5.38
CA VAL A 131 -7.62 -2.42 5.38
C VAL A 131 -7.79 -1.96 6.83
N THR A 132 -7.02 -0.96 7.21
CA THR A 132 -7.04 -0.38 8.55
C THR A 132 -7.92 0.86 8.57
N PHE A 133 -9.06 0.74 9.23
CA PHE A 133 -10.03 1.83 9.39
C PHE A 133 -9.65 2.73 10.58
N ALA A 134 -9.27 3.97 10.31
CA ALA A 134 -8.96 4.98 11.31
C ALA A 134 -10.25 5.57 11.93
N SER A 135 -11.13 4.69 12.44
CA SER A 135 -12.53 4.98 12.72
C SER A 135 -12.91 4.98 14.20
N SER A 136 -11.99 4.67 15.12
CA SER A 136 -12.33 4.55 16.54
C SER A 136 -11.33 5.26 17.44
N ALA A 137 -11.81 5.71 18.60
CA ALA A 137 -10.98 6.32 19.62
C ALA A 137 -11.30 5.73 21.00
N LEU A 138 -10.28 5.45 21.79
CA LEU A 138 -10.38 5.14 23.21
C LEU A 138 -10.41 6.45 23.98
N CYS A 139 -11.51 6.71 24.66
CA CYS A 139 -11.75 7.89 25.47
C CYS A 139 -11.91 7.48 26.95
N ASP A 140 -11.92 8.44 27.88
CA ASP A 140 -12.15 8.17 29.30
C ASP A 140 -13.50 7.46 29.57
N SER A 141 -14.48 7.65 28.68
CA SER A 141 -15.80 7.00 28.73
C SER A 141 -15.89 5.65 28.04
N GLY A 142 -14.79 5.14 27.48
CA GLY A 142 -14.73 3.92 26.67
C GLY A 142 -14.46 4.19 25.20
N ILE A 143 -14.69 3.16 24.35
CA ILE A 143 -14.43 3.28 22.92
C ILE A 143 -15.57 4.02 22.21
N LYS A 144 -15.20 5.00 21.40
CA LYS A 144 -16.10 5.81 20.58
C LYS A 144 -15.81 5.61 19.11
N GLU A 145 -16.83 5.29 18.30
CA GLU A 145 -16.75 5.35 16.86
C GLU A 145 -16.69 6.82 16.39
N LEU A 146 -15.73 7.14 15.54
CA LEU A 146 -15.55 8.48 14.97
C LEU A 146 -16.41 8.69 13.72
N PHE A 147 -16.67 7.60 12.99
CA PHE A 147 -17.56 7.54 11.84
C PHE A 147 -17.93 6.08 11.53
N ASP A 148 -19.08 5.89 10.91
CA ASP A 148 -19.57 4.56 10.51
C ASP A 148 -18.75 3.98 9.35
N THR A 149 -18.38 2.71 9.45
CA THR A 149 -17.63 1.94 8.46
C THR A 149 -18.28 0.58 8.15
N SER A 150 -19.53 0.40 8.54
CA SER A 150 -20.21 -0.90 8.48
C SER A 150 -20.35 -1.45 7.06
N GLU A 151 -20.58 -0.59 6.08
CA GLU A 151 -20.68 -1.01 4.68
C GLU A 151 -19.32 -1.32 4.08
N GLU A 152 -18.30 -0.49 4.35
CA GLU A 152 -16.93 -0.70 3.87
C GLU A 152 -16.33 -1.99 4.43
N ILE A 153 -16.63 -2.34 5.70
CA ILE A 153 -16.21 -3.62 6.29
C ILE A 153 -16.83 -4.81 5.53
N LYS A 154 -18.12 -4.73 5.18
CA LYS A 154 -18.77 -5.80 4.39
C LYS A 154 -18.16 -5.93 3.00
N ILE A 155 -17.89 -4.79 2.35
CA ILE A 155 -17.26 -4.77 1.02
C ILE A 155 -15.85 -5.35 1.10
N ALA A 156 -15.04 -4.97 2.08
CA ALA A 156 -13.69 -5.49 2.30
C ALA A 156 -13.71 -7.03 2.48
N LYS A 157 -14.59 -7.53 3.35
CA LYS A 157 -14.73 -8.98 3.57
C LYS A 157 -15.12 -9.75 2.32
N ARG A 158 -16.05 -9.22 1.49
CA ARG A 158 -16.43 -9.84 0.22
C ARG A 158 -15.25 -9.88 -0.76
N ALA A 159 -14.36 -8.89 -0.71
CA ALA A 159 -13.15 -8.83 -1.53
C ALA A 159 -12.00 -9.70 -0.96
N GLY A 160 -12.23 -10.45 0.14
CA GLY A 160 -11.19 -11.26 0.80
C GLY A 160 -10.12 -10.41 1.50
N VAL A 161 -10.47 -9.19 1.90
CA VAL A 161 -9.59 -8.27 2.64
C VAL A 161 -9.99 -8.26 4.12
N VAL A 162 -9.01 -8.35 5.00
CA VAL A 162 -9.24 -8.35 6.45
C VAL A 162 -9.39 -6.92 6.96
N PRO A 163 -10.57 -6.55 7.51
CA PRO A 163 -10.75 -5.22 8.09
C PRO A 163 -10.12 -5.15 9.49
N ILE A 164 -9.28 -4.14 9.70
CA ILE A 164 -8.62 -3.83 10.97
C ILE A 164 -9.17 -2.51 11.49
N VAL A 165 -9.42 -2.39 12.79
CA VAL A 165 -9.74 -1.10 13.39
C VAL A 165 -8.51 -0.45 14.00
N LYS A 166 -8.20 0.79 13.60
CA LYS A 166 -7.24 1.64 14.29
C LYS A 166 -7.95 2.38 15.42
N ILE A 167 -7.43 2.22 16.63
CA ILE A 167 -7.97 2.85 17.84
C ILE A 167 -6.97 3.92 18.31
N PHE A 168 -7.39 5.19 18.21
CA PHE A 168 -6.60 6.32 18.72
C PHE A 168 -6.79 6.47 20.23
N ASP A 169 -5.72 6.56 20.99
CA ASP A 169 -5.80 6.87 22.42
C ASP A 169 -6.00 8.38 22.64
N LYS A 170 -7.21 8.75 23.03
CA LYS A 170 -7.64 10.12 23.35
C LYS A 170 -7.99 10.30 24.83
N ARG A 171 -7.57 9.37 25.70
CA ARG A 171 -7.79 9.48 27.13
C ARG A 171 -6.94 10.59 27.74
N SER A 172 -7.42 11.17 28.82
CA SER A 172 -6.66 12.14 29.62
C SER A 172 -5.47 11.48 30.33
N ASP A 173 -5.68 10.28 30.86
CA ASP A 173 -4.63 9.41 31.40
C ASP A 173 -4.34 8.28 30.39
N ARG A 174 -3.17 8.34 29.77
CA ARG A 174 -2.73 7.38 28.74
C ARG A 174 -2.02 6.15 29.31
N SER A 175 -2.12 5.88 30.61
CA SER A 175 -1.58 4.65 31.17
C SER A 175 -2.28 3.42 30.60
N VAL A 176 -1.49 2.43 30.15
CA VAL A 176 -2.01 1.15 29.63
C VAL A 176 -2.75 0.35 30.68
N LYS A 177 -2.39 0.51 31.98
CA LYS A 177 -3.06 -0.18 33.12
C LYS A 177 -4.55 0.16 33.27
N LYS A 178 -4.98 1.28 32.70
CA LYS A 178 -6.38 1.71 32.71
C LYS A 178 -7.16 1.32 31.47
N ILE A 179 -6.56 0.56 30.56
CA ILE A 179 -7.24 0.07 29.39
C ILE A 179 -8.00 -1.20 29.73
N ASN A 180 -9.30 -1.21 29.45
CA ASN A 180 -10.11 -2.41 29.53
C ASN A 180 -9.96 -3.21 28.22
N ILE A 181 -9.21 -4.31 28.28
CA ILE A 181 -8.92 -5.18 27.14
C ILE A 181 -10.20 -5.77 26.56
N ASP A 182 -11.14 -6.22 27.41
CA ASP A 182 -12.40 -6.82 26.94
C ASP A 182 -13.21 -5.80 26.12
N SER A 183 -13.21 -4.54 26.52
CA SER A 183 -13.92 -3.50 25.75
C SER A 183 -13.34 -3.29 24.34
N ILE A 184 -12.03 -3.45 24.18
CA ILE A 184 -11.35 -3.37 22.87
C ILE A 184 -11.72 -4.56 22.01
N VAL A 185 -11.64 -5.78 22.55
CA VAL A 185 -11.96 -7.02 21.86
C VAL A 185 -13.44 -7.06 21.46
N ASP A 186 -14.34 -6.71 22.39
CA ASP A 186 -15.79 -6.68 22.15
C ASP A 186 -16.16 -5.65 21.08
N HIS A 187 -15.51 -4.48 21.07
CA HIS A 187 -15.72 -3.48 20.03
C HIS A 187 -15.34 -4.03 18.63
N ALA A 188 -14.15 -4.62 18.52
CA ALA A 188 -13.71 -5.20 17.25
C ALA A 188 -14.66 -6.29 16.74
N LYS A 189 -15.11 -7.19 17.62
CA LYS A 189 -16.06 -8.26 17.29
C LYS A 189 -17.42 -7.71 16.89
N LYS A 190 -17.98 -6.81 17.68
CA LYS A 190 -19.31 -6.21 17.45
C LYS A 190 -19.38 -5.50 16.10
N CYS A 191 -18.32 -4.75 15.74
CA CYS A 191 -18.24 -4.04 14.46
C CYS A 191 -17.80 -4.94 13.31
N GLY A 192 -17.37 -6.17 13.60
CA GLY A 192 -16.98 -7.15 12.60
C GLY A 192 -15.57 -6.97 12.04
N TYR A 193 -14.68 -6.34 12.78
CA TYR A 193 -13.26 -6.30 12.42
C TYR A 193 -12.58 -7.65 12.61
N GLY A 194 -11.54 -7.92 11.85
CA GLY A 194 -10.67 -9.11 11.96
C GLY A 194 -9.38 -8.82 12.73
N GLY A 195 -9.22 -7.61 13.26
CA GLY A 195 -8.05 -7.23 14.03
C GLY A 195 -8.09 -5.78 14.51
N ILE A 196 -7.06 -5.41 15.25
CA ILE A 196 -6.91 -4.11 15.91
C ILE A 196 -5.53 -3.56 15.58
N SER A 197 -5.45 -2.26 15.30
CA SER A 197 -4.19 -1.50 15.19
C SER A 197 -4.12 -0.49 16.32
N LEU A 198 -3.00 -0.47 17.04
CA LEU A 198 -2.72 0.44 18.15
C LEU A 198 -1.43 1.20 17.92
N ASP A 199 -1.48 2.50 18.12
CA ASP A 199 -0.30 3.34 18.27
C ASP A 199 0.16 3.30 19.74
N LEU A 200 1.37 2.80 19.96
CA LEU A 200 1.90 2.52 21.30
C LEU A 200 2.79 3.64 21.84
N ALA A 201 3.22 4.57 21.00
CA ALA A 201 4.18 5.60 21.39
C ALA A 201 3.65 6.66 22.38
N TYR A 202 2.33 6.76 22.50
CA TYR A 202 1.69 7.85 23.26
C TYR A 202 0.92 7.37 24.49
N THR A 203 1.23 6.18 25.01
CA THR A 203 0.46 5.62 26.14
C THR A 203 0.84 6.20 27.49
N GLY A 204 1.93 6.97 27.61
CA GLY A 204 2.38 7.53 28.89
C GLY A 204 2.77 6.48 29.93
N SER A 205 3.09 5.26 29.49
CA SER A 205 3.53 4.13 30.32
C SER A 205 4.97 3.75 30.04
N GLU A 206 5.60 3.06 30.97
CA GLU A 206 6.95 2.49 30.77
C GLU A 206 6.90 1.35 29.75
N PRO A 207 7.96 1.11 28.97
CA PRO A 207 8.01 0.05 27.97
C PRO A 207 7.64 -1.34 28.49
N SER A 208 8.04 -1.68 29.73
CA SER A 208 7.69 -2.95 30.38
C SER A 208 6.19 -3.08 30.64
N GLU A 209 5.53 -2.00 31.04
CA GLU A 209 4.08 -1.98 31.26
C GLU A 209 3.31 -2.14 29.94
N ILE A 210 3.82 -1.53 28.87
CA ILE A 210 3.26 -1.67 27.52
C ILE A 210 3.43 -3.13 27.04
N ALA A 211 4.60 -3.73 27.26
CA ALA A 211 4.85 -5.13 26.90
C ALA A 211 3.89 -6.09 27.62
N GLU A 212 3.70 -5.94 28.93
CA GLU A 212 2.75 -6.74 29.71
C GLU A 212 1.31 -6.58 29.16
N PHE A 213 0.88 -5.35 28.93
CA PHE A 213 -0.43 -5.05 28.32
C PHE A 213 -0.60 -5.72 26.95
N LEU A 214 0.42 -5.67 26.08
CA LEU A 214 0.37 -6.29 24.75
C LEU A 214 0.27 -7.81 24.83
N VAL A 215 0.99 -8.45 25.77
CA VAL A 215 0.89 -9.90 26.01
C VAL A 215 -0.53 -10.29 26.40
N GLU A 216 -1.16 -9.55 27.30
CA GLU A 216 -2.53 -9.80 27.74
C GLU A 216 -3.53 -9.56 26.59
N LEU A 217 -3.42 -8.42 25.91
CA LEU A 217 -4.26 -8.09 24.78
C LEU A 217 -4.15 -9.14 23.65
N ARG A 218 -2.93 -9.51 23.27
CA ARG A 218 -2.71 -10.54 22.23
C ARG A 218 -3.33 -11.88 22.63
N ARG A 219 -3.21 -12.28 23.89
CA ARG A 219 -3.84 -13.53 24.39
C ARG A 219 -5.36 -13.46 24.24
N ALA A 220 -5.99 -12.34 24.62
CA ALA A 220 -7.43 -12.14 24.47
C ALA A 220 -7.84 -12.15 22.98
N MET A 221 -7.03 -11.56 22.11
CA MET A 221 -7.29 -11.48 20.66
C MET A 221 -7.18 -12.84 19.97
N ILE A 222 -6.14 -13.63 20.26
CA ILE A 222 -5.98 -15.00 19.72
C ILE A 222 -7.18 -15.88 20.04
N GLY A 223 -7.71 -15.79 21.28
CA GLY A 223 -8.92 -16.51 21.69
C GLY A 223 -10.19 -16.10 20.93
N ASN A 224 -10.14 -15.03 20.14
CA ASN A 224 -11.25 -14.48 19.37
C ASN A 224 -10.96 -14.36 17.85
N ASP A 225 -9.92 -15.03 17.34
CA ASP A 225 -9.50 -15.00 15.93
C ASP A 225 -9.22 -13.58 15.41
N LEU A 226 -8.71 -12.70 16.27
CA LEU A 226 -8.32 -11.33 15.94
C LEU A 226 -6.80 -11.19 15.87
N ILE A 227 -6.30 -10.35 14.98
CA ILE A 227 -4.88 -10.02 14.87
C ILE A 227 -4.57 -8.65 15.48
N LEU A 228 -3.36 -8.51 16.04
CA LEU A 228 -2.85 -7.27 16.61
C LEU A 228 -1.76 -6.67 15.71
N ILE A 229 -1.97 -5.45 15.23
CA ILE A 229 -0.98 -4.67 14.49
C ILE A 229 -0.49 -3.52 15.37
N GLY A 230 0.81 -3.47 15.64
CA GLY A 230 1.46 -2.38 16.34
C GLY A 230 1.89 -1.28 15.37
N GLU A 231 1.53 -0.03 15.64
CA GLU A 231 2.07 1.11 14.90
C GLU A 231 3.22 1.71 15.70
N MET A 232 4.40 1.63 15.12
CA MET A 232 5.62 2.10 15.75
C MET A 232 5.76 3.60 15.50
N SER A 233 5.84 4.35 16.57
CA SER A 233 6.25 5.74 16.54
C SER A 233 7.19 6.01 17.71
N GLY A 234 8.25 6.79 17.46
CA GLY A 234 9.10 7.29 18.52
C GLY A 234 9.96 6.28 19.29
N GLY A 235 10.39 5.16 18.67
CA GLY A 235 11.35 4.23 19.29
C GLY A 235 10.74 3.03 20.01
N SER A 236 9.50 2.67 19.67
CA SER A 236 8.80 1.49 20.23
C SER A 236 9.05 0.19 19.44
N GLU A 237 10.17 0.09 18.74
CA GLU A 237 10.51 -1.03 17.86
C GLU A 237 10.56 -2.39 18.60
N GLU A 238 11.02 -2.38 19.85
CA GLU A 238 11.09 -3.58 20.69
C GLU A 238 9.71 -4.15 21.04
N LEU A 239 8.66 -3.34 20.94
CA LEU A 239 7.27 -3.77 21.21
C LEU A 239 6.66 -4.59 20.07
N CYS A 240 7.31 -4.62 18.90
CA CYS A 240 6.88 -5.42 17.75
C CYS A 240 6.81 -6.91 18.04
N ASP A 241 7.65 -7.42 18.91
CA ASP A 241 7.68 -8.83 19.28
C ASP A 241 6.37 -9.33 19.91
N TYR A 242 5.63 -8.40 20.51
CA TYR A 242 4.35 -8.68 21.15
C TYR A 242 3.14 -8.57 20.20
N CYS A 243 3.35 -8.15 18.96
CA CYS A 243 2.32 -7.98 17.96
C CYS A 243 2.36 -9.10 16.89
N ASP A 244 1.23 -9.33 16.19
CA ASP A 244 1.18 -10.24 15.04
C ASP A 244 1.75 -9.58 13.78
N GLY A 245 1.72 -8.27 13.73
CA GLY A 245 2.32 -7.44 12.70
C GLY A 245 2.64 -6.04 13.21
N CYS A 246 3.55 -5.36 12.52
CA CYS A 246 3.92 -3.98 12.85
C CYS A 246 3.95 -3.09 11.60
N VAL A 247 3.90 -1.79 11.82
CA VAL A 247 4.08 -0.79 10.77
C VAL A 247 5.29 0.07 11.12
N LEU A 248 6.31 0.04 10.28
CA LEU A 248 7.44 0.96 10.32
C LEU A 248 7.03 2.26 9.63
N PRO A 249 6.83 3.36 10.38
CA PRO A 249 6.29 4.59 9.82
C PRO A 249 7.30 5.26 8.87
N ILE A 250 6.76 6.02 7.92
CA ILE A 250 7.58 6.88 7.08
C ILE A 250 7.98 8.17 7.81
N CYS A 251 9.20 8.65 7.55
CA CYS A 251 9.59 10.01 7.91
C CYS A 251 9.22 10.93 6.76
N GLU A 252 8.29 11.86 7.00
CA GLU A 252 7.78 12.71 5.93
C GLU A 252 8.89 13.53 5.25
N GLY A 253 8.96 13.41 3.92
CA GLY A 253 9.94 14.11 3.09
C GLY A 253 11.35 13.53 3.14
N GLU A 254 11.53 12.32 3.69
CA GLU A 254 12.80 11.61 3.60
C GLU A 254 13.16 11.31 2.14
N ASN A 255 14.44 11.48 1.80
CA ASN A 255 14.95 11.09 0.49
C ASN A 255 15.17 9.57 0.41
N LEU A 256 15.48 9.06 -0.80
CA LEU A 256 15.66 7.63 -1.02
C LEU A 256 16.79 7.03 -0.17
N GLY A 257 17.88 7.77 0.05
CA GLY A 257 19.00 7.31 0.86
C GLY A 257 18.62 7.18 2.34
N GLU A 258 17.91 8.17 2.87
CA GLU A 258 17.37 8.17 4.24
C GLU A 258 16.36 7.03 4.44
N PHE A 259 15.42 6.86 3.49
CA PHE A 259 14.48 5.73 3.49
C PHE A 259 15.20 4.39 3.54
N THR A 260 16.16 4.17 2.63
CA THR A 260 16.90 2.92 2.53
C THR A 260 17.70 2.63 3.80
N SER A 261 18.36 3.65 4.36
CA SER A 261 19.13 3.51 5.62
C SER A 261 18.20 3.13 6.77
N ARG A 262 17.10 3.83 6.96
CA ARG A 262 16.11 3.56 8.03
C ARG A 262 15.54 2.15 7.94
N VAL A 263 15.14 1.72 6.74
CA VAL A 263 14.58 0.38 6.51
C VAL A 263 15.62 -0.70 6.80
N LYS A 264 16.87 -0.50 6.36
CA LYS A 264 17.98 -1.39 6.64
C LYS A 264 18.29 -1.47 8.14
N ASP A 265 18.45 -0.32 8.80
CA ASP A 265 18.77 -0.23 10.22
C ASP A 265 17.71 -0.91 11.09
N TYR A 266 16.43 -0.82 10.67
CA TYR A 266 15.33 -1.54 11.32
C TYR A 266 15.46 -3.05 11.11
N ALA A 267 15.68 -3.50 9.87
CA ALA A 267 15.78 -4.94 9.56
C ALA A 267 16.96 -5.64 10.27
N GLU A 268 18.02 -4.90 10.59
CA GLU A 268 19.16 -5.42 11.35
C GLU A 268 18.87 -5.60 12.85
N ARG A 269 17.83 -4.93 13.38
CA ARG A 269 17.48 -4.92 14.82
C ARG A 269 16.16 -5.61 15.16
N SER A 270 15.31 -5.84 14.19
CA SER A 270 13.92 -6.28 14.41
C SER A 270 13.42 -7.26 13.35
N GLU A 271 12.30 -7.95 13.63
CA GLU A 271 11.71 -8.93 12.71
C GLU A 271 11.01 -8.27 11.51
N SER A 272 11.72 -8.05 10.43
CA SER A 272 11.18 -7.49 9.18
C SER A 272 10.03 -8.30 8.60
N ILE A 273 10.04 -9.63 8.79
CA ILE A 273 9.00 -10.55 8.25
C ILE A 273 7.59 -10.28 8.79
N LYS A 274 7.45 -9.60 9.93
CA LYS A 274 6.17 -9.19 10.50
C LYS A 274 5.84 -7.73 10.20
N THR A 275 6.73 -6.99 9.53
CA THR A 275 6.64 -5.54 9.45
C THR A 275 6.25 -5.06 8.07
N PHE A 276 5.23 -4.19 8.02
CA PHE A 276 4.93 -3.36 6.86
C PHE A 276 5.80 -2.11 6.88
N VAL A 277 6.31 -1.71 5.73
CA VAL A 277 6.97 -0.41 5.57
C VAL A 277 5.96 0.59 5.03
N GLU A 278 5.76 1.69 5.74
CA GLU A 278 4.87 2.74 5.27
C GLU A 278 5.50 3.50 4.10
N MET A 279 4.71 3.72 3.05
CA MET A 279 5.13 4.34 1.80
C MET A 279 4.73 5.81 1.75
N PRO A 280 5.53 6.67 1.09
CA PRO A 280 5.26 8.09 1.04
C PRO A 280 3.99 8.40 0.23
N VAL A 281 3.19 9.31 0.77
CA VAL A 281 1.96 9.81 0.12
C VAL A 281 1.99 11.34 -0.05
N PHE A 282 2.99 12.01 0.55
CA PHE A 282 3.18 13.45 0.48
C PHE A 282 4.51 13.82 -0.18
N GLY A 283 4.48 14.96 -0.86
CA GLY A 283 5.63 15.76 -1.24
C GLY A 283 5.71 17.04 -0.40
N LYS A 284 6.64 17.92 -0.70
CA LYS A 284 6.82 19.21 -0.05
C LYS A 284 6.45 20.36 -0.99
N ALA A 285 5.83 21.40 -0.44
CA ALA A 285 5.50 22.65 -1.11
C ALA A 285 5.95 23.82 -0.17
N GLY A 286 7.21 24.23 -0.29
CA GLY A 286 7.86 25.03 0.74
C GLY A 286 7.98 24.26 2.05
N GLU A 287 7.44 24.82 3.14
CA GLU A 287 7.40 24.17 4.46
C GLU A 287 6.19 23.24 4.66
N ALA A 288 5.21 23.26 3.75
CA ALA A 288 4.00 22.47 3.87
C ALA A 288 4.10 21.16 3.10
N PHE A 289 3.31 20.17 3.55
CA PHE A 289 3.12 18.93 2.83
C PHE A 289 2.00 19.05 1.80
N ILE A 290 2.15 18.36 0.68
CA ILE A 290 1.18 18.32 -0.42
C ILE A 290 1.01 16.85 -0.87
N PRO A 291 -0.22 16.35 -1.06
CA PRO A 291 -0.40 15.01 -1.63
C PRO A 291 0.33 14.87 -2.97
N ILE A 292 1.03 13.76 -3.18
CA ILE A 292 1.83 13.52 -4.39
C ILE A 292 0.98 13.67 -5.66
N LYS A 293 -0.25 13.11 -5.64
CA LYS A 293 -1.18 13.24 -6.77
C LYS A 293 -1.46 14.71 -7.09
N GLU A 294 -1.72 15.52 -6.07
CA GLU A 294 -1.99 16.95 -6.26
C GLU A 294 -0.77 17.70 -6.80
N ALA A 295 0.42 17.42 -6.27
CA ALA A 295 1.67 18.03 -6.76
C ALA A 295 1.88 17.76 -8.26
N ARG A 296 1.67 16.52 -8.67
CA ARG A 296 1.77 16.06 -10.07
C ARG A 296 0.70 16.71 -10.96
N ASP A 297 -0.56 16.73 -10.52
CA ASP A 297 -1.66 17.30 -11.28
C ASP A 297 -1.50 18.84 -11.43
N ARG A 298 -0.96 19.49 -10.42
CA ARG A 298 -0.59 20.94 -10.52
C ARG A 298 0.51 21.15 -11.55
N ALA A 299 1.52 20.27 -11.60
CA ALA A 299 2.57 20.36 -12.62
C ALA A 299 1.99 20.24 -14.03
N ARG A 300 1.11 19.25 -14.28
CA ARG A 300 0.45 19.04 -15.57
C ARG A 300 -0.42 20.25 -15.97
N ARG A 301 -1.30 20.73 -15.10
CA ARG A 301 -2.18 21.88 -15.36
C ARG A 301 -1.40 23.15 -15.64
N GLY A 302 -0.32 23.38 -14.91
CA GLY A 302 0.54 24.54 -15.06
C GLY A 302 1.58 24.41 -16.15
N LYS A 303 1.68 23.24 -16.79
CA LYS A 303 2.73 22.89 -17.79
C LYS A 303 4.14 23.19 -17.26
N TYR A 304 4.37 22.89 -15.97
CA TYR A 304 5.69 23.08 -15.38
C TYR A 304 6.64 21.99 -15.88
N ARG A 305 7.89 22.38 -16.08
CA ARG A 305 8.97 21.44 -16.31
C ARG A 305 9.37 20.80 -14.99
N LEU A 306 9.50 19.48 -14.97
CA LEU A 306 9.95 18.72 -13.81
C LEU A 306 11.44 18.43 -13.93
N ASP A 307 12.17 18.74 -12.87
CA ASP A 307 13.57 18.38 -12.71
C ASP A 307 13.70 17.15 -11.82
N SER A 308 14.54 16.20 -12.25
CA SER A 308 14.81 14.98 -11.50
C SER A 308 16.11 15.11 -10.73
N ASP A 309 16.03 14.97 -9.42
CA ASP A 309 17.20 14.77 -8.56
C ASP A 309 17.39 13.27 -8.28
N LYS A 310 18.35 12.68 -8.96
CA LYS A 310 18.65 11.24 -8.81
C LYS A 310 19.21 10.88 -7.44
N SER A 311 19.81 11.82 -6.73
CA SER A 311 20.42 11.58 -5.41
C SER A 311 19.35 11.49 -4.33
N SER A 312 18.33 12.35 -4.39
CA SER A 312 17.20 12.31 -3.46
C SER A 312 16.07 11.35 -3.92
N GLY A 313 16.02 11.05 -5.21
CA GLY A 313 14.92 10.29 -5.83
C GLY A 313 13.66 11.12 -6.07
N PHE A 314 13.72 12.45 -5.97
CA PHE A 314 12.56 13.32 -6.12
C PHE A 314 12.47 13.96 -7.49
N LEU A 315 11.22 14.24 -7.89
CA LEU A 315 10.89 15.20 -8.94
C LEU A 315 10.55 16.55 -8.31
N SER A 316 10.91 17.64 -8.94
CA SER A 316 10.58 18.98 -8.44
C SER A 316 10.32 19.99 -9.56
N TYR A 317 9.60 21.07 -9.22
CA TYR A 317 9.38 22.23 -10.10
C TYR A 317 9.16 23.50 -9.27
N ASP A 318 9.43 24.65 -9.87
CA ASP A 318 9.22 25.95 -9.24
C ASP A 318 7.82 26.47 -9.54
N HIS A 319 6.96 26.51 -8.53
CA HIS A 319 5.62 27.06 -8.63
C HIS A 319 5.62 28.54 -8.27
N LYS A 320 5.04 29.40 -9.14
CA LYS A 320 5.09 30.88 -9.05
C LYS A 320 4.68 31.46 -7.69
N ARG A 321 3.76 30.81 -6.97
CA ARG A 321 3.21 31.34 -5.70
C ARG A 321 3.75 30.64 -4.45
N VAL A 322 4.17 29.38 -4.56
CA VAL A 322 4.49 28.53 -3.41
C VAL A 322 5.99 28.25 -3.33
N GLY A 323 6.74 28.57 -4.40
CA GLY A 323 8.15 28.22 -4.51
C GLY A 323 8.33 26.76 -4.96
N LYS A 324 9.41 26.13 -4.55
CA LYS A 324 9.75 24.77 -4.96
C LYS A 324 8.74 23.75 -4.42
N ILE A 325 8.19 22.95 -5.31
CA ILE A 325 7.38 21.76 -4.98
C ILE A 325 8.19 20.53 -5.37
N SER A 326 8.33 19.58 -4.46
CA SER A 326 9.07 18.32 -4.68
C SER A 326 8.28 17.12 -4.18
N PHE A 327 8.41 15.98 -4.85
CA PHE A 327 7.70 14.74 -4.49
C PHE A 327 8.46 13.50 -4.98
N PRO A 328 8.26 12.32 -4.35
CA PRO A 328 8.89 11.07 -4.78
C PRO A 328 8.61 10.73 -6.24
N SER A 329 9.66 10.33 -6.96
CA SER A 329 9.61 9.88 -8.35
C SER A 329 9.17 8.41 -8.44
N LEU A 330 8.85 7.93 -9.66
CA LEU A 330 8.59 6.49 -9.86
C LEU A 330 9.85 5.65 -9.59
N GLU A 331 11.04 6.18 -9.87
CA GLU A 331 12.32 5.51 -9.55
C GLU A 331 12.53 5.39 -8.04
N TYR A 332 12.15 6.41 -7.25
CA TYR A 332 12.14 6.33 -5.79
C TYR A 332 11.28 5.16 -5.33
N ILE A 333 10.03 5.10 -5.77
CA ILE A 333 9.08 4.05 -5.35
C ILE A 333 9.58 2.66 -5.76
N LYS A 334 10.09 2.52 -6.96
CA LYS A 334 10.66 1.27 -7.43
C LYS A 334 11.84 0.81 -6.57
N ALA A 335 12.74 1.73 -6.22
CA ALA A 335 13.89 1.44 -5.37
C ALA A 335 13.46 1.14 -3.92
N ALA A 336 12.50 1.90 -3.37
CA ALA A 336 11.94 1.64 -2.05
C ALA A 336 11.31 0.24 -1.96
N LEU A 337 10.54 -0.18 -2.96
CA LEU A 337 9.97 -1.52 -3.04
C LEU A 337 11.04 -2.62 -3.20
N ALA A 338 12.13 -2.34 -3.90
CA ALA A 338 13.27 -3.25 -3.97
C ALA A 338 13.93 -3.43 -2.62
N THR A 339 14.10 -2.36 -1.84
CA THR A 339 14.62 -2.40 -0.46
C THR A 339 13.69 -3.20 0.46
N VAL A 340 12.38 -2.98 0.39
CA VAL A 340 11.38 -3.76 1.15
C VAL A 340 11.52 -5.27 0.87
N ASN A 341 11.70 -5.64 -0.41
CA ASN A 341 11.91 -7.04 -0.79
C ASN A 341 13.26 -7.59 -0.35
N GLU A 342 14.34 -6.82 -0.50
CA GLU A 342 15.72 -7.22 -0.17
C GLU A 342 15.87 -7.58 1.31
N TYR A 343 15.25 -6.79 2.18
CA TYR A 343 15.30 -7.00 3.63
C TYR A 343 14.16 -7.87 4.18
N GLY A 344 13.35 -8.50 3.31
CA GLY A 344 12.36 -9.50 3.67
C GLY A 344 11.18 -8.98 4.49
N PHE A 345 10.77 -7.74 4.28
CA PHE A 345 9.60 -7.19 4.97
C PHE A 345 8.31 -7.89 4.54
N MET A 346 7.30 -7.90 5.43
CA MET A 346 5.98 -8.46 5.14
C MET A 346 5.35 -7.82 3.90
N GLY A 347 5.58 -6.52 3.72
CA GLY A 347 5.05 -5.76 2.60
C GLY A 347 5.01 -4.27 2.88
N ILE A 348 4.00 -3.59 2.33
CA ILE A 348 3.86 -2.14 2.45
C ILE A 348 2.55 -1.73 3.12
N SER A 349 2.59 -0.54 3.73
CA SER A 349 1.43 0.17 4.25
C SER A 349 1.31 1.55 3.60
N PHE A 350 0.10 2.06 3.39
CA PHE A 350 -0.12 3.38 2.77
C PHE A 350 -1.51 3.94 3.01
N ASP A 351 -1.66 5.26 2.96
CA ASP A 351 -2.96 5.93 2.92
C ASP A 351 -3.64 5.70 1.56
N ILE A 352 -4.85 5.16 1.55
CA ILE A 352 -5.60 4.83 0.33
C ILE A 352 -5.85 6.08 -0.52
N ASN A 353 -6.12 7.24 0.09
CA ASN A 353 -6.37 8.47 -0.65
C ASN A 353 -5.08 9.11 -1.20
N GLY A 354 -4.01 9.04 -0.41
CA GLY A 354 -2.75 9.71 -0.71
C GLY A 354 -1.84 8.93 -1.65
N PHE A 355 -1.91 7.61 -1.66
CA PHE A 355 -1.00 6.76 -2.44
C PHE A 355 -1.41 6.74 -3.91
N PRO A 356 -0.61 7.26 -4.85
CA PRO A 356 -0.98 7.32 -6.26
C PRO A 356 -1.20 5.94 -6.88
N GLY A 357 -2.15 5.81 -7.81
CA GLY A 357 -2.39 4.56 -8.52
C GLY A 357 -1.19 4.09 -9.35
N GLN A 358 -0.37 5.03 -9.86
CA GLN A 358 0.93 4.68 -10.46
C GLN A 358 1.82 3.87 -9.52
N PHE A 359 1.87 4.23 -8.23
CA PHE A 359 2.70 3.54 -7.23
C PHE A 359 2.16 2.14 -6.93
N LEU A 360 0.82 2.01 -6.86
CA LEU A 360 0.17 0.71 -6.78
C LEU A 360 0.51 -0.15 -8.01
N ASN A 361 0.50 0.42 -9.21
CA ASN A 361 0.83 -0.31 -10.44
C ASN A 361 2.30 -0.77 -10.47
N ILE A 362 3.25 0.00 -9.88
CA ILE A 362 4.62 -0.47 -9.68
C ILE A 362 4.63 -1.65 -8.70
N TYR A 363 3.93 -1.53 -7.56
CA TYR A 363 3.84 -2.62 -6.59
C TYR A 363 3.33 -3.90 -7.25
N TYR A 364 2.24 -3.86 -8.02
CA TYR A 364 1.69 -5.06 -8.70
C TYR A 364 2.57 -5.64 -9.76
N SER A 365 3.36 -4.82 -10.42
CA SER A 365 4.31 -5.36 -11.39
C SER A 365 5.47 -6.10 -10.72
N LEU A 366 5.67 -5.91 -9.42
CA LEU A 366 6.76 -6.52 -8.65
C LEU A 366 6.28 -7.65 -7.73
N PHE A 367 5.12 -7.48 -7.08
CA PHE A 367 4.62 -8.40 -6.06
C PHE A 367 3.24 -8.95 -6.43
N LYS A 368 3.02 -10.21 -6.08
CA LYS A 368 1.67 -10.78 -5.99
C LYS A 368 1.08 -10.41 -4.62
N THR A 369 -0.09 -9.78 -4.59
CA THR A 369 -0.78 -9.48 -3.34
C THR A 369 -1.24 -10.75 -2.64
N LEU A 370 -0.87 -10.89 -1.37
CA LEU A 370 -1.39 -11.96 -0.51
C LEU A 370 -2.86 -11.65 -0.17
N LYS A 371 -3.76 -12.55 -0.57
CA LYS A 371 -5.16 -12.55 -0.15
C LYS A 371 -5.33 -13.63 0.93
N SER A 372 -5.81 -13.26 2.11
CA SER A 372 -6.03 -14.16 3.24
C SER A 372 -4.74 -14.70 3.90
N ILE A 373 -4.34 -14.10 5.00
CA ILE A 373 -3.15 -14.49 5.80
C ILE A 373 -3.47 -15.57 6.84
N THR A 374 -4.72 -15.83 7.16
CA THR A 374 -5.10 -16.87 8.14
C THR A 374 -4.54 -18.27 7.83
N ARG A 375 -4.18 -18.55 6.59
CA ARG A 375 -3.43 -19.76 6.21
C ARG A 375 -1.92 -19.54 6.05
N THR A 376 -1.45 -18.32 5.89
CA THR A 376 -0.06 -18.01 5.51
C THR A 376 0.87 -17.84 6.70
N TYR A 377 0.35 -17.47 7.88
CA TYR A 377 1.17 -17.45 9.10
C TYR A 377 1.68 -18.85 9.46
N SER A 378 0.85 -19.90 9.33
CA SER A 378 1.30 -21.27 9.54
C SER A 378 2.27 -21.77 8.46
N GLU A 379 2.16 -21.29 7.23
CA GLU A 379 3.06 -21.67 6.13
C GLU A 379 4.39 -20.90 6.16
N LEU A 380 4.42 -19.67 6.64
CA LEU A 380 5.66 -18.90 6.81
C LEU A 380 6.48 -19.39 8.00
N TYR A 381 5.82 -19.74 9.11
CA TYR A 381 6.50 -20.31 10.29
C TYR A 381 7.02 -21.73 10.07
N ASN A 382 6.39 -22.53 9.20
CA ASN A 382 6.84 -23.91 8.91
C ASN A 382 7.96 -24.01 7.85
N ARG A 383 8.45 -22.89 7.28
CA ARG A 383 9.60 -22.89 6.37
C ARG A 383 10.95 -22.70 7.07
N GLY A 384 10.96 -22.56 8.39
CA GLY A 384 12.15 -22.37 9.23
C GLY A 384 12.46 -23.53 10.20
N SER A 385 11.82 -24.69 10.03
CA SER A 385 12.12 -25.93 10.80
C SER A 385 12.61 -27.05 9.91
#